data_afa23273bef68b77fcd572780631a7c4
#
_entry.id   afa23273bef68b77fcd572780631a7c4
#
_cell.length_a   1.000
_cell.length_b   1.000
_cell.length_c   1.000
_cell.angle_alpha   90.00
_cell.angle_beta   90.00
_cell.angle_gamma   90.00
#
_symmetry.space_group_name_H-M   'P 1'
#
loop_
_entity.id
_entity.type
_entity.pdbx_description
1 polymer ?
#
loop_
_entity_poly.entity_id
_entity_poly.type
_entity_poly.pdbx_seq_one_letter_code
_entity_poly.pdbx_strand_id
1 'polypeptide(L)'
;MVGGILNRTCSYGAKVLVCNEMGHWEYLQNDCACKADGIWDQAQLNTVSEVVCGNGGRLRRKCNDKGQWSEVEDFRCRCPIDGIWSETVAGEYGVAGCGNGYIRRKCGEDGQWTEIYDRSACYCSPQSGWPLTFSGQVAMKACPVGEITRICNEWGSWESPDDSECMCEALDGFEATP
;
A
#
# COMPACT_ATOMS: atom_id res chain seq x y z
N MET A 1 -15.96 52.71 -1.85
CA MET A 1 -17.23 52.75 -1.08
C MET A 1 -16.92 52.10 0.24
N VAL A 2 -16.88 52.89 1.33
CA VAL A 2 -16.65 52.39 2.68
C VAL A 2 -17.78 51.42 3.06
N GLY A 3 -17.45 50.33 3.79
CA GLY A 3 -18.43 49.32 4.15
C GLY A 3 -18.74 48.26 3.08
N GLY A 4 -18.10 48.31 1.90
CA GLY A 4 -18.24 47.29 0.87
C GLY A 4 -17.72 45.94 1.40
N ILE A 5 -18.46 44.85 1.09
CA ILE A 5 -18.08 43.48 1.47
C ILE A 5 -17.70 42.71 0.21
N LEU A 6 -16.59 41.98 0.27
CA LEU A 6 -16.10 41.13 -0.79
C LEU A 6 -15.94 39.72 -0.27
N ASN A 7 -16.71 38.76 -0.85
CA ASN A 7 -16.65 37.37 -0.52
C ASN A 7 -15.84 36.63 -1.59
N ARG A 8 -14.88 35.79 -1.16
CA ARG A 8 -14.15 34.87 -2.02
C ARG A 8 -14.18 33.48 -1.40
N THR A 9 -14.56 32.51 -2.20
CA THR A 9 -14.44 31.09 -1.83
C THR A 9 -13.05 30.58 -2.16
N CYS A 10 -12.55 29.69 -1.34
CA CYS A 10 -11.35 28.88 -1.56
C CYS A 10 -11.74 27.40 -1.64
N SER A 11 -10.82 26.53 -1.90
CA SER A 11 -11.10 25.08 -2.00
C SER A 11 -11.74 24.50 -0.72
N TYR A 12 -11.42 25.07 0.45
CA TYR A 12 -12.05 24.75 1.72
C TYR A 12 -12.17 26.02 2.58
N GLY A 13 -13.40 26.49 2.76
CA GLY A 13 -13.68 27.73 3.50
C GLY A 13 -13.95 28.95 2.64
N ALA A 14 -13.97 30.13 3.26
CA ALA A 14 -14.22 31.42 2.60
C ALA A 14 -13.37 32.53 3.22
N LYS A 15 -13.13 33.57 2.43
CA LYS A 15 -12.56 34.86 2.87
C LYS A 15 -13.62 35.91 2.72
N VAL A 16 -13.83 36.68 3.78
CA VAL A 16 -14.69 37.85 3.78
C VAL A 16 -13.83 39.07 4.07
N LEU A 17 -13.80 40.01 3.17
CA LEU A 17 -13.11 41.29 3.35
C LEU A 17 -14.14 42.43 3.46
N VAL A 18 -13.82 43.38 4.28
CA VAL A 18 -14.58 44.62 4.41
C VAL A 18 -13.69 45.82 4.07
N CYS A 19 -14.24 46.77 3.32
CA CYS A 19 -13.54 48.04 3.09
C CYS A 19 -13.70 48.93 4.34
N ASN A 20 -12.61 49.19 5.04
CA ASN A 20 -12.60 50.01 6.25
C ASN A 20 -12.78 51.52 5.93
N GLU A 21 -12.87 52.36 6.97
CA GLU A 21 -13.09 53.79 6.84
C GLU A 21 -11.94 54.51 6.10
N MET A 22 -10.75 53.93 6.09
CA MET A 22 -9.58 54.46 5.36
C MET A 22 -9.51 53.99 3.91
N GLY A 23 -10.50 53.22 3.44
CA GLY A 23 -10.54 52.69 2.08
C GLY A 23 -9.67 51.47 1.85
N HIS A 24 -9.18 50.83 2.89
CA HIS A 24 -8.38 49.63 2.80
C HIS A 24 -9.23 48.37 3.05
N TRP A 25 -8.89 47.27 2.35
CA TRP A 25 -9.52 45.99 2.57
C TRP A 25 -8.93 45.28 3.79
N GLU A 26 -9.77 44.89 4.73
CA GLU A 26 -9.43 44.13 5.93
C GLU A 26 -10.18 42.82 5.93
N TYR A 27 -9.56 41.76 6.49
CA TYR A 27 -10.24 40.48 6.66
C TYR A 27 -11.22 40.55 7.83
N LEU A 28 -12.52 40.39 7.51
CA LEU A 28 -13.55 40.16 8.49
C LEU A 28 -13.56 38.67 8.91
N GLN A 29 -13.30 37.79 7.96
CA GLN A 29 -13.22 36.34 8.19
C GLN A 29 -12.24 35.71 7.17
N ASN A 30 -11.45 34.75 7.64
CA ASN A 30 -10.56 34.00 6.77
C ASN A 30 -10.45 32.54 7.26
N ASP A 31 -11.40 31.71 6.83
CA ASP A 31 -11.47 30.29 7.16
C ASP A 31 -10.87 29.40 6.07
N CYS A 32 -10.21 30.02 5.09
CA CYS A 32 -9.57 29.27 4.03
C CYS A 32 -8.44 28.41 4.57
N ALA A 33 -8.47 27.14 4.19
CA ALA A 33 -7.50 26.14 4.59
C ALA A 33 -7.31 25.09 3.48
N CYS A 34 -6.25 24.31 3.57
CA CYS A 34 -6.16 23.04 2.87
C CYS A 34 -6.85 21.96 3.72
N LYS A 35 -7.74 21.19 3.09
CA LYS A 35 -8.40 20.07 3.75
C LYS A 35 -7.37 18.98 4.08
N ALA A 36 -7.63 18.23 5.15
CA ALA A 36 -6.86 17.02 5.45
C ALA A 36 -6.86 16.06 4.25
N ASP A 37 -5.70 15.49 3.95
CA ASP A 37 -5.46 14.63 2.78
C ASP A 37 -4.44 13.53 3.12
N GLY A 38 -4.91 12.29 3.30
CA GLY A 38 -4.08 11.17 3.72
C GLY A 38 -3.39 11.41 5.05
N ILE A 39 -2.05 11.47 5.04
CA ILE A 39 -1.22 11.72 6.23
C ILE A 39 -1.11 13.22 6.61
N TRP A 40 -1.71 14.11 5.82
CA TRP A 40 -1.65 15.55 6.02
C TRP A 40 -2.88 16.04 6.77
N ASP A 41 -2.65 16.66 7.91
CA ASP A 41 -3.70 17.34 8.65
C ASP A 41 -4.15 18.61 7.92
N GLN A 42 -5.34 19.10 8.28
CA GLN A 42 -5.82 20.40 7.81
C GLN A 42 -4.81 21.49 8.15
N ALA A 43 -4.50 22.37 7.18
CA ALA A 43 -3.51 23.42 7.36
C ALA A 43 -4.03 24.77 6.91
N GLN A 44 -3.61 25.83 7.59
CA GLN A 44 -3.91 27.21 7.22
C GLN A 44 -3.19 27.61 5.93
N LEU A 45 -3.72 28.63 5.25
CA LEU A 45 -3.09 29.16 4.03
C LEU A 45 -1.65 29.58 4.27
N ASN A 46 -0.83 29.37 3.26
CA ASN A 46 0.60 29.74 3.24
C ASN A 46 1.46 29.05 4.30
N THR A 47 0.92 28.09 5.02
CA THR A 47 1.70 27.27 5.96
C THR A 47 2.34 26.08 5.26
N VAL A 48 3.45 25.64 5.78
CA VAL A 48 4.12 24.40 5.39
C VAL A 48 3.82 23.35 6.44
N SER A 49 3.30 22.21 6.02
CA SER A 49 3.17 21.02 6.84
C SER A 49 4.35 20.10 6.60
N GLU A 50 4.82 19.46 7.66
CA GLU A 50 5.93 18.53 7.62
C GLU A 50 5.55 17.24 8.34
N VAL A 51 5.83 16.10 7.73
CA VAL A 51 5.65 14.77 8.30
C VAL A 51 7.00 14.09 8.38
N VAL A 52 7.35 13.56 9.55
CA VAL A 52 8.57 12.80 9.77
C VAL A 52 8.30 11.33 9.44
N CYS A 53 9.12 10.75 8.59
CA CYS A 53 9.03 9.37 8.15
C CYS A 53 9.72 8.42 9.13
N GLY A 54 9.41 7.13 9.03
CA GLY A 54 9.95 6.09 9.91
C GLY A 54 11.48 5.98 9.91
N ASN A 55 12.16 6.37 8.83
CA ASN A 55 13.64 6.40 8.74
C ASN A 55 14.25 7.76 9.15
N GLY A 56 13.46 8.69 9.70
CA GLY A 56 13.90 10.05 10.05
C GLY A 56 13.96 11.03 8.88
N GLY A 57 13.61 10.62 7.67
CA GLY A 57 13.36 11.52 6.54
C GLY A 57 12.14 12.39 6.78
N ARG A 58 11.87 13.33 5.89
CA ARG A 58 10.76 14.27 6.03
C ARG A 58 10.05 14.48 4.70
N LEU A 59 8.74 14.59 4.76
CA LEU A 59 7.91 15.07 3.66
C LEU A 59 7.44 16.48 3.99
N ARG A 60 7.40 17.35 3.00
CA ARG A 60 6.85 18.70 3.13
C ARG A 60 5.81 18.97 2.07
N ARG A 61 4.83 19.76 2.44
CA ARG A 61 3.78 20.20 1.55
C ARG A 61 3.30 21.58 1.98
N LYS A 62 3.10 22.47 1.03
CA LYS A 62 2.62 23.83 1.31
C LYS A 62 1.15 23.96 0.98
N CYS A 63 0.37 24.51 1.89
CA CYS A 63 -0.96 24.98 1.61
C CYS A 63 -0.87 26.35 0.93
N ASN A 64 -1.25 26.46 -0.35
CA ASN A 64 -1.16 27.70 -1.10
C ASN A 64 -2.29 28.70 -0.71
N ASP A 65 -2.26 29.89 -1.28
CA ASP A 65 -3.23 30.96 -1.03
C ASP A 65 -4.67 30.67 -1.51
N LYS A 66 -4.84 29.61 -2.32
CA LYS A 66 -6.13 29.13 -2.82
C LYS A 66 -6.72 27.98 -1.98
N GLY A 67 -6.05 27.55 -0.93
CA GLY A 67 -6.46 26.40 -0.11
C GLY A 67 -6.22 25.06 -0.81
N GLN A 68 -5.18 24.97 -1.63
CA GLN A 68 -4.77 23.76 -2.33
C GLN A 68 -3.38 23.35 -1.84
N TRP A 69 -3.17 22.07 -1.67
CA TRP A 69 -1.87 21.51 -1.39
C TRP A 69 -0.94 21.60 -2.60
N SER A 70 0.33 21.98 -2.38
CA SER A 70 1.40 21.81 -3.37
C SER A 70 1.69 20.34 -3.62
N GLU A 71 2.56 20.06 -4.59
CA GLU A 71 3.22 18.76 -4.69
C GLU A 71 4.01 18.45 -3.42
N VAL A 72 4.22 17.17 -3.14
CA VAL A 72 5.00 16.70 -2.00
C VAL A 72 6.48 16.86 -2.30
N GLU A 73 7.19 17.53 -1.41
CA GLU A 73 8.65 17.58 -1.40
C GLU A 73 9.16 16.47 -0.49
N ASP A 74 9.91 15.51 -1.06
CA ASP A 74 10.49 14.38 -0.32
C ASP A 74 11.95 14.65 0.06
N PHE A 75 12.21 14.69 1.35
CA PHE A 75 13.53 14.81 1.94
C PHE A 75 13.98 13.48 2.55
N ARG A 76 14.20 12.49 1.70
CA ARG A 76 14.75 11.18 2.02
C ARG A 76 13.84 10.25 2.83
N CYS A 77 12.55 10.32 2.62
CA CYS A 77 11.64 9.31 3.13
C CYS A 77 11.87 7.98 2.42
N ARG A 78 12.14 6.94 3.21
CA ARG A 78 12.42 5.58 2.73
C ARG A 78 11.82 4.58 3.70
N CYS A 79 11.34 3.49 3.18
CA CYS A 79 11.14 2.30 3.98
C CYS A 79 12.50 1.65 4.25
N PRO A 80 12.80 1.29 5.50
CA PRO A 80 14.07 0.66 5.85
C PRO A 80 14.17 -0.75 5.27
N ILE A 81 15.38 -1.30 5.25
CA ILE A 81 15.60 -2.72 4.97
C ILE A 81 14.78 -3.54 5.98
N ASP A 82 13.99 -4.49 5.46
CA ASP A 82 13.15 -5.37 6.28
C ASP A 82 13.19 -6.79 5.70
N GLY A 83 13.98 -7.66 6.30
CA GLY A 83 14.21 -9.03 5.82
C GLY A 83 14.73 -9.07 4.39
N ILE A 84 13.89 -9.51 3.45
CA ILE A 84 14.21 -9.61 2.02
C ILE A 84 14.01 -8.30 1.25
N TRP A 85 13.43 -7.27 1.88
CA TRP A 85 13.12 -6.00 1.25
C TRP A 85 14.30 -5.04 1.39
N SER A 86 14.78 -4.52 0.25
CA SER A 86 15.76 -3.46 0.24
C SER A 86 15.16 -2.10 0.60
N GLU A 87 15.99 -1.18 1.04
CA GLU A 87 15.56 0.21 1.24
C GLU A 87 14.86 0.74 -0.02
N THR A 88 13.66 1.27 0.15
CA THR A 88 12.79 1.70 -0.96
C THR A 88 12.25 3.10 -0.71
N VAL A 89 12.19 3.92 -1.75
CA VAL A 89 11.63 5.28 -1.70
C VAL A 89 10.16 5.25 -1.30
N ALA A 90 9.73 6.20 -0.49
CA ALA A 90 8.33 6.37 -0.13
C ALA A 90 7.45 6.51 -1.39
N GLY A 91 6.33 5.81 -1.39
CA GLY A 91 5.40 5.74 -2.54
C GLY A 91 5.76 4.67 -3.58
N GLU A 92 6.99 4.15 -3.60
CA GLU A 92 7.43 3.14 -4.56
C GLU A 92 7.25 1.70 -4.04
N TYR A 93 7.49 0.74 -4.92
CA TYR A 93 7.41 -0.68 -4.59
C TYR A 93 8.81 -1.29 -4.41
N GLY A 94 9.03 -1.90 -3.25
CA GLY A 94 10.10 -2.86 -3.08
C GLY A 94 9.77 -4.15 -3.83
N VAL A 95 10.78 -4.76 -4.42
CA VAL A 95 10.66 -6.03 -5.16
C VAL A 95 11.60 -7.04 -4.54
N ALA A 96 11.10 -8.24 -4.29
CA ALA A 96 11.89 -9.36 -3.79
C ALA A 96 11.60 -10.61 -4.62
N GLY A 97 12.61 -11.47 -4.78
CA GLY A 97 12.45 -12.74 -5.48
C GLY A 97 11.65 -13.73 -4.67
N CYS A 98 10.86 -14.56 -5.34
CA CYS A 98 10.21 -15.72 -4.79
C CYS A 98 10.35 -16.87 -5.79
N GLY A 99 10.62 -18.11 -5.36
CA GLY A 99 10.72 -19.31 -6.20
C GLY A 99 11.00 -19.01 -7.69
N ASN A 100 9.94 -18.93 -8.49
CA ASN A 100 9.97 -18.56 -9.90
C ASN A 100 9.14 -17.29 -10.14
N GLY A 101 9.64 -16.16 -9.71
CA GLY A 101 8.93 -14.90 -9.88
C GLY A 101 9.38 -13.86 -8.88
N TYR A 102 8.49 -12.93 -8.60
CA TYR A 102 8.75 -11.86 -7.64
C TYR A 102 7.49 -11.51 -6.85
N ILE A 103 7.71 -10.95 -5.68
CA ILE A 103 6.69 -10.32 -4.85
C ILE A 103 6.98 -8.83 -4.75
N ARG A 104 5.94 -8.03 -4.57
CA ARG A 104 6.05 -6.58 -4.39
C ARG A 104 5.37 -6.15 -3.11
N ARG A 105 5.98 -5.19 -2.45
CA ARG A 105 5.46 -4.53 -1.26
C ARG A 105 5.57 -3.03 -1.42
N LYS A 106 4.50 -2.31 -1.16
CA LYS A 106 4.52 -0.85 -1.29
C LYS A 106 5.18 -0.22 -0.07
N CYS A 107 6.09 0.70 -0.31
CA CYS A 107 6.52 1.65 0.70
C CYS A 107 5.48 2.76 0.80
N GLY A 108 4.86 2.94 1.97
CA GLY A 108 3.90 4.00 2.21
C GLY A 108 4.54 5.39 2.10
N GLU A 109 3.72 6.42 1.91
CA GLU A 109 4.19 7.80 1.85
C GLU A 109 4.83 8.26 3.17
N ASP A 110 4.48 7.61 4.27
CA ASP A 110 5.05 7.82 5.60
C ASP A 110 6.40 7.12 5.83
N GLY A 111 6.94 6.43 4.82
CA GLY A 111 8.17 5.65 4.92
C GLY A 111 8.01 4.36 5.73
N GLN A 112 6.80 3.86 5.88
CA GLN A 112 6.51 2.57 6.49
C GLN A 112 6.10 1.55 5.44
N TRP A 113 6.51 0.31 5.62
CA TRP A 113 6.08 -0.77 4.75
C TRP A 113 4.59 -1.09 4.97
N THR A 114 3.83 -1.21 3.87
CA THR A 114 2.45 -1.71 3.95
C THR A 114 2.45 -3.18 4.31
N GLU A 115 1.35 -3.68 4.91
CA GLU A 115 1.19 -5.11 5.21
C GLU A 115 0.78 -5.92 3.97
N ILE A 116 0.35 -5.27 2.91
CA ILE A 116 -0.16 -5.92 1.70
C ILE A 116 0.98 -6.21 0.73
N TYR A 117 1.09 -7.47 0.34
CA TYR A 117 2.04 -7.97 -0.65
C TYR A 117 1.30 -8.33 -1.94
N ASP A 118 1.85 -7.92 -3.08
CA ASP A 118 1.44 -8.47 -4.37
C ASP A 118 2.29 -9.69 -4.70
N ARG A 119 1.69 -10.85 -4.67
CA ARG A 119 2.30 -12.16 -4.95
C ARG A 119 1.82 -12.76 -6.26
N SER A 120 1.11 -12.02 -7.07
CA SER A 120 0.48 -12.51 -8.31
C SER A 120 1.48 -13.11 -9.30
N ALA A 121 2.75 -12.69 -9.22
CA ALA A 121 3.82 -13.20 -10.07
C ALA A 121 4.64 -14.33 -9.43
N CYS A 122 4.23 -14.82 -8.25
CA CYS A 122 4.92 -15.88 -7.51
C CYS A 122 4.26 -17.23 -7.78
N TYR A 123 5.03 -18.22 -8.19
CA TYR A 123 4.51 -19.55 -8.49
C TYR A 123 5.51 -20.66 -8.23
N CYS A 124 5.00 -21.86 -8.05
CA CYS A 124 5.77 -23.10 -8.02
C CYS A 124 5.88 -23.67 -9.43
N SER A 125 7.10 -23.93 -9.89
CA SER A 125 7.33 -24.57 -11.20
C SER A 125 6.78 -25.99 -11.25
N PRO A 126 6.39 -26.46 -12.43
CA PRO A 126 6.05 -27.87 -12.64
C PRO A 126 7.20 -28.78 -12.19
N GLN A 127 6.88 -29.76 -11.39
CA GLN A 127 7.88 -30.68 -10.85
C GLN A 127 7.24 -32.05 -10.56
N SER A 128 7.85 -33.13 -11.04
CA SER A 128 7.44 -34.52 -10.71
C SER A 128 5.94 -34.79 -10.90
N GLY A 129 5.36 -34.25 -12.00
CA GLY A 129 3.95 -34.40 -12.33
C GLY A 129 3.00 -33.42 -11.64
N TRP A 130 3.51 -32.47 -10.86
CA TRP A 130 2.75 -31.34 -10.35
C TRP A 130 2.69 -30.22 -11.41
N PRO A 131 1.54 -29.58 -11.64
CA PRO A 131 1.40 -28.50 -12.59
C PRO A 131 2.02 -27.20 -12.06
N LEU A 132 2.19 -26.19 -12.93
CA LEU A 132 2.41 -24.83 -12.50
C LEU A 132 1.28 -24.39 -11.54
N THR A 133 1.63 -23.90 -10.36
CA THR A 133 0.66 -23.54 -9.33
C THR A 133 1.06 -22.20 -8.70
N PHE A 134 0.14 -21.24 -8.64
CA PHE A 134 0.43 -19.94 -8.04
C PHE A 134 0.54 -20.04 -6.52
N SER A 135 1.27 -19.11 -5.94
CA SER A 135 1.48 -19.05 -4.48
C SER A 135 0.14 -19.02 -3.73
N GLY A 136 0.07 -19.76 -2.64
CA GLY A 136 -1.14 -19.91 -1.82
C GLY A 136 -2.17 -20.88 -2.38
N GLN A 137 -1.95 -21.45 -3.57
CA GLN A 137 -2.85 -22.44 -4.16
C GLN A 137 -2.41 -23.87 -3.87
N VAL A 138 -3.39 -24.77 -3.91
CA VAL A 138 -3.21 -26.22 -3.75
C VAL A 138 -3.29 -26.88 -5.12
N ALA A 139 -2.33 -27.72 -5.44
CA ALA A 139 -2.38 -28.62 -6.56
C ALA A 139 -2.85 -30.01 -6.10
N MET A 140 -3.58 -30.71 -6.93
CA MET A 140 -4.09 -32.06 -6.67
C MET A 140 -3.63 -33.02 -7.74
N LYS A 141 -3.38 -34.25 -7.35
CA LYS A 141 -2.97 -35.36 -8.22
C LYS A 141 -3.68 -36.62 -7.78
N ALA A 142 -4.35 -37.28 -8.72
CA ALA A 142 -5.01 -38.55 -8.45
C ALA A 142 -4.00 -39.65 -8.07
N CYS A 143 -4.40 -40.50 -7.15
CA CYS A 143 -3.77 -41.77 -6.84
C CYS A 143 -4.82 -42.90 -7.04
N PRO A 144 -4.46 -44.17 -6.88
CA PRO A 144 -5.38 -45.27 -7.16
C PRO A 144 -6.73 -45.17 -6.44
N VAL A 145 -6.71 -44.77 -5.15
CA VAL A 145 -7.94 -44.46 -4.38
C VAL A 145 -7.65 -43.19 -3.58
N GLY A 146 -8.28 -42.06 -3.99
CA GLY A 146 -8.13 -40.76 -3.36
C GLY A 146 -7.29 -39.78 -4.16
N GLU A 147 -6.78 -38.78 -3.47
CA GLU A 147 -5.99 -37.70 -4.06
C GLU A 147 -4.77 -37.36 -3.17
N ILE A 148 -3.70 -36.95 -3.82
CA ILE A 148 -2.54 -36.36 -3.17
C ILE A 148 -2.61 -34.86 -3.38
N THR A 149 -2.49 -34.07 -2.33
CA THR A 149 -2.46 -32.62 -2.40
C THR A 149 -1.07 -32.06 -2.13
N ARG A 150 -0.78 -30.89 -2.68
CA ARG A 150 0.47 -30.18 -2.44
C ARG A 150 0.25 -28.67 -2.50
N ILE A 151 0.75 -27.97 -1.51
CA ILE A 151 0.60 -26.51 -1.41
C ILE A 151 1.82 -25.84 -2.05
N CYS A 152 1.57 -24.87 -2.90
CA CYS A 152 2.58 -23.88 -3.28
C CYS A 152 2.55 -22.78 -2.24
N ASN A 153 3.57 -22.71 -1.39
CA ASN A 153 3.62 -21.74 -0.30
C ASN A 153 3.75 -20.30 -0.81
N GLU A 154 3.67 -19.35 0.09
CA GLU A 154 3.71 -17.91 -0.20
C GLU A 154 4.98 -17.45 -0.93
N TRP A 155 6.05 -18.23 -0.87
CA TRP A 155 7.35 -17.94 -1.46
C TRP A 155 7.56 -18.65 -2.81
N GLY A 156 6.53 -19.28 -3.38
CA GLY A 156 6.63 -20.00 -4.64
C GLY A 156 7.46 -21.27 -4.53
N SER A 157 7.49 -21.88 -3.35
CA SER A 157 8.15 -23.17 -3.09
C SER A 157 7.10 -24.22 -2.73
N TRP A 158 7.30 -25.44 -3.26
CA TRP A 158 6.43 -26.54 -2.93
C TRP A 158 6.65 -27.03 -1.49
N GLU A 159 5.55 -27.16 -0.75
CA GLU A 159 5.54 -27.89 0.52
C GLU A 159 5.62 -29.39 0.31
N SER A 160 5.71 -30.17 1.37
CA SER A 160 5.62 -31.61 1.30
C SER A 160 4.24 -32.05 0.82
N PRO A 161 4.15 -33.06 -0.05
CA PRO A 161 2.86 -33.60 -0.45
C PRO A 161 2.11 -34.15 0.78
N ASP A 162 0.80 -33.99 0.80
CA ASP A 162 -0.10 -34.67 1.71
C ASP A 162 -0.79 -35.79 0.94
N ASP A 163 -0.44 -37.02 1.32
CA ASP A 163 -0.95 -38.27 0.73
C ASP A 163 -1.86 -39.04 1.70
N SER A 164 -2.32 -38.40 2.76
CA SER A 164 -3.14 -39.02 3.81
C SER A 164 -4.47 -39.60 3.30
N GLU A 165 -4.97 -39.03 2.19
CA GLU A 165 -6.19 -39.54 1.55
C GLU A 165 -5.94 -40.55 0.43
N CYS A 166 -4.67 -40.90 0.17
CA CYS A 166 -4.29 -41.83 -0.86
C CYS A 166 -4.20 -43.25 -0.29
N MET A 167 -5.06 -44.13 -0.81
CA MET A 167 -5.14 -45.50 -0.37
C MET A 167 -4.75 -46.49 -1.47
N CYS A 168 -4.25 -47.64 -1.09
CA CYS A 168 -4.08 -48.75 -2.03
C CYS A 168 -5.47 -49.33 -2.39
N GLU A 169 -5.62 -49.71 -3.65
CA GLU A 169 -6.83 -50.48 -4.06
C GLU A 169 -6.95 -51.77 -3.24
N ALA A 170 -8.21 -52.11 -2.91
CA ALA A 170 -8.48 -53.38 -2.27
C ALA A 170 -8.14 -54.53 -3.25
N LEU A 171 -7.37 -55.49 -2.79
CA LEU A 171 -7.09 -56.74 -3.49
C LEU A 171 -7.93 -57.85 -2.88
N ASP A 172 -8.18 -58.93 -3.64
CA ASP A 172 -8.94 -60.10 -3.16
C ASP A 172 -8.39 -60.62 -1.83
N GLY A 173 -9.19 -60.47 -0.76
CA GLY A 173 -8.86 -60.87 0.62
C GLY A 173 -8.10 -59.81 1.43
N PHE A 174 -7.88 -58.60 0.90
CA PHE A 174 -7.26 -57.47 1.62
C PHE A 174 -8.13 -56.23 1.51
N GLU A 175 -8.29 -55.50 2.60
CA GLU A 175 -8.97 -54.21 2.61
C GLU A 175 -8.04 -53.10 2.09
N ALA A 176 -8.65 -52.01 1.56
CA ALA A 176 -7.91 -50.79 1.17
C ALA A 176 -7.20 -50.21 2.42
N THR A 177 -5.95 -49.81 2.29
CA THR A 177 -5.15 -49.23 3.38
C THR A 177 -4.51 -47.92 2.94
N PRO A 178 -4.33 -46.98 3.87
CA PRO A 178 -3.62 -45.73 3.62
C PRO A 178 -2.19 -45.97 3.14
#